data_7cedfbdcb1465bcaf82b9b862b19673a
#
_entry.id   7cedfbdcb1465bcaf82b9b862b19673a
#
_cell.length_a   1.000
_cell.length_b   1.000
_cell.length_c   1.000
_cell.angle_alpha   90.00
_cell.angle_beta   90.00
_cell.angle_gamma   90.00
#
_symmetry.space_group_name_H-M   'P 1'
#
loop_
_entity.id
_entity.type
_entity.pdbx_description
1 polymer ?
#
loop_
_entity_poly.entity_id
_entity_poly.type
_entity_poly.pdbx_seq_one_letter_code
_entity_poly.pdbx_strand_id
1 'polypeptide(L)'
;MIQFASASTRMVNSRRAMTECLEAALGPEDTDCDLIVVCASMGHDHQALIDEARALAPSARVVGSSCCGVVGSEGVSESMNDVAVMAVRGAGDLAVAHVDGIRGDNSFDKSAELGRQLLAARGPDADPVTMVMFLASGIDIADDQCIAGLESVLGPEVTIFGATSSDNMKGIVSYQMVDDAVYEHGAWAVGFADPSLTVLTQATHGFVAVGEPLTVTSSHGNVIKEFDGVPAWQAYTERLAVAADSTPGDTIPIGALAERLPDDLAAEYGNDHILRVVTKRDDDGSMHYATDCPVGTQMWLTVRDEDRIFGDMDRMMAKLADEIGDRQVVAVFHADCLARGRFLFNRVMNE
;
A
#
# COMPACT_ATOMS: atom_id res chain seq x y z
N MET A 1 20.45 -10.54 15.89
CA MET A 1 19.63 -9.29 15.97
C MET A 1 19.32 -8.88 14.56
N ILE A 2 18.06 -8.70 14.25
CA ILE A 2 17.61 -8.27 12.93
C ILE A 2 18.13 -6.87 12.59
N GLN A 3 18.54 -6.67 11.35
CA GLN A 3 19.04 -5.40 10.83
C GLN A 3 18.33 -5.07 9.53
N PHE A 4 17.96 -3.82 9.39
CA PHE A 4 17.37 -3.25 8.18
C PHE A 4 18.30 -2.19 7.62
N ALA A 5 18.50 -2.22 6.31
CA ALA A 5 19.24 -1.23 5.57
C ALA A 5 18.48 -0.85 4.30
N SER A 6 18.57 0.40 3.88
CA SER A 6 17.86 0.84 2.68
C SER A 6 18.70 1.82 1.87
N ALA A 7 18.45 1.82 0.57
CA ALA A 7 18.98 2.81 -0.35
C ALA A 7 18.02 3.03 -1.52
N SER A 8 18.17 4.16 -2.20
CA SER A 8 17.40 4.48 -3.40
C SER A 8 18.30 5.10 -4.48
N THR A 9 17.86 4.97 -5.74
CA THR A 9 18.57 5.52 -6.90
C THR A 9 17.60 5.92 -8.01
N ARG A 10 18.07 6.78 -8.92
CA ARG A 10 17.39 7.13 -10.18
C ARG A 10 18.13 6.60 -11.41
N MET A 11 18.95 5.59 -11.23
CA MET A 11 19.72 4.97 -12.30
C MET A 11 18.78 4.33 -13.33
N VAL A 12 18.86 4.74 -14.58
CA VAL A 12 17.95 4.30 -15.66
C VAL A 12 18.09 2.81 -16.00
N ASN A 13 19.31 2.27 -15.92
CA ASN A 13 19.53 0.86 -16.19
C ASN A 13 19.13 0.00 -14.98
N SER A 14 18.16 -0.87 -15.14
CA SER A 14 17.55 -1.64 -14.07
C SER A 14 18.55 -2.49 -13.28
N ARG A 15 19.44 -3.24 -13.96
CA ARG A 15 20.46 -4.06 -13.29
C ARG A 15 21.42 -3.19 -12.47
N ARG A 16 21.93 -2.11 -13.06
CA ARG A 16 22.81 -1.19 -12.34
C ARG A 16 22.11 -0.47 -11.19
N ALA A 17 20.82 -0.17 -11.32
CA ALA A 17 20.03 0.41 -10.24
C ALA A 17 19.95 -0.54 -9.03
N MET A 18 19.72 -1.83 -9.27
CA MET A 18 19.71 -2.83 -8.21
C MET A 18 21.11 -2.97 -7.56
N THR A 19 22.17 -3.09 -8.37
CA THR A 19 23.56 -3.15 -7.86
C THR A 19 23.87 -1.95 -6.96
N GLU A 20 23.60 -0.73 -7.45
CA GLU A 20 23.86 0.52 -6.71
C GLU A 20 23.09 0.57 -5.38
N CYS A 21 21.81 0.17 -5.38
CA CYS A 21 21.01 0.13 -4.15
C CYS A 21 21.54 -0.89 -3.14
N LEU A 22 21.84 -2.12 -3.57
CA LEU A 22 22.33 -3.16 -2.65
C LEU A 22 23.71 -2.84 -2.11
N GLU A 23 24.64 -2.35 -2.94
CA GLU A 23 25.98 -1.91 -2.50
C GLU A 23 25.89 -0.74 -1.52
N ALA A 24 24.98 0.22 -1.76
CA ALA A 24 24.77 1.36 -0.86
C ALA A 24 24.14 0.94 0.48
N ALA A 25 23.19 -0.01 0.45
CA ALA A 25 22.51 -0.49 1.65
C ALA A 25 23.37 -1.42 2.51
N LEU A 26 24.12 -2.35 1.89
CA LEU A 26 24.78 -3.45 2.57
C LEU A 26 26.32 -3.37 2.55
N GLY A 27 26.87 -2.60 1.64
CA GLY A 27 28.30 -2.54 1.35
C GLY A 27 28.68 -3.33 0.09
N PRO A 28 29.70 -2.87 -0.68
CA PRO A 28 30.04 -3.46 -1.97
C PRO A 28 30.73 -4.83 -1.87
N GLU A 29 31.26 -5.20 -0.70
CA GLU A 29 32.01 -6.46 -0.50
C GLU A 29 31.11 -7.58 0.03
N ASP A 30 29.95 -7.28 0.57
CA ASP A 30 29.04 -8.25 1.16
C ASP A 30 27.58 -7.79 0.99
N THR A 31 26.90 -8.32 -0.03
CA THR A 31 25.50 -8.08 -0.31
C THR A 31 24.59 -9.21 0.17
N ASP A 32 25.10 -10.20 0.91
CA ASP A 32 24.29 -11.30 1.44
C ASP A 32 23.30 -10.81 2.50
N CYS A 33 22.05 -11.27 2.39
CA CYS A 33 20.95 -10.91 3.30
C CYS A 33 19.83 -11.97 3.23
N ASP A 34 18.85 -11.86 4.12
CA ASP A 34 17.75 -12.82 4.20
C ASP A 34 16.56 -12.42 3.31
N LEU A 35 16.36 -11.10 3.17
CA LEU A 35 15.23 -10.54 2.41
C LEU A 35 15.64 -9.25 1.71
N ILE A 36 15.16 -9.10 0.49
CA ILE A 36 15.21 -7.86 -0.29
C ILE A 36 13.78 -7.45 -0.63
N VAL A 37 13.39 -6.24 -0.24
CA VAL A 37 12.13 -5.60 -0.64
C VAL A 37 12.43 -4.52 -1.66
N VAL A 38 11.84 -4.60 -2.85
CA VAL A 38 12.08 -3.68 -3.97
C VAL A 38 10.84 -2.86 -4.26
N CYS A 39 10.97 -1.54 -4.28
CA CYS A 39 9.97 -0.63 -4.84
C CYS A 39 10.55 0.04 -6.08
N ALA A 40 9.91 -0.12 -7.23
CA ALA A 40 10.44 0.40 -8.48
C ALA A 40 9.36 1.06 -9.34
N SER A 41 9.69 2.21 -9.92
CA SER A 41 8.79 2.91 -10.85
C SER A 41 8.64 2.14 -12.17
N MET A 42 7.58 2.46 -12.91
CA MET A 42 7.19 1.79 -14.16
C MET A 42 8.19 1.93 -15.32
N GLY A 43 9.20 2.78 -15.21
CA GLY A 43 10.26 2.93 -16.20
C GLY A 43 11.33 1.84 -16.15
N HIS A 44 11.28 0.95 -15.17
CA HIS A 44 12.22 -0.16 -15.01
C HIS A 44 11.70 -1.47 -15.62
N ASP A 45 12.63 -2.29 -16.08
CA ASP A 45 12.41 -3.71 -16.31
C ASP A 45 12.44 -4.43 -14.96
N HIS A 46 11.26 -4.76 -14.42
CA HIS A 46 11.09 -5.36 -13.09
C HIS A 46 11.73 -6.76 -13.02
N GLN A 47 11.71 -7.53 -14.13
CA GLN A 47 12.38 -8.83 -14.17
C GLN A 47 13.91 -8.65 -14.08
N ALA A 48 14.47 -7.68 -14.78
CA ALA A 48 15.90 -7.41 -14.69
C ALA A 48 16.36 -6.94 -13.31
N LEU A 49 15.47 -6.25 -12.54
CA LEU A 49 15.76 -5.88 -11.16
C LEU A 49 15.89 -7.11 -10.26
N ILE A 50 14.90 -8.02 -10.29
CA ILE A 50 14.93 -9.21 -9.42
C ILE A 50 16.01 -10.22 -9.84
N ASP A 51 16.26 -10.37 -11.14
CA ASP A 51 17.38 -11.20 -11.64
C ASP A 51 18.71 -10.73 -11.05
N GLU A 52 18.95 -9.41 -11.04
CA GLU A 52 20.18 -8.83 -10.51
C GLU A 52 20.25 -8.95 -8.97
N ALA A 53 19.11 -8.72 -8.27
CA ALA A 53 19.05 -8.89 -6.83
C ALA A 53 19.45 -10.32 -6.42
N ARG A 54 18.95 -11.32 -7.13
CA ARG A 54 19.27 -12.73 -6.89
C ARG A 54 20.70 -13.11 -7.31
N ALA A 55 21.27 -12.43 -8.30
CA ALA A 55 22.65 -12.66 -8.69
C ALA A 55 23.63 -12.13 -7.61
N LEU A 56 23.27 -11.00 -6.98
CA LEU A 56 24.09 -10.36 -5.95
C LEU A 56 23.89 -10.97 -4.56
N ALA A 57 22.68 -11.45 -4.24
CA ALA A 57 22.32 -12.07 -2.97
C ALA A 57 21.53 -13.37 -3.21
N PRO A 58 22.20 -14.45 -3.62
CA PRO A 58 21.52 -15.68 -4.07
C PRO A 58 20.78 -16.44 -2.94
N SER A 59 21.09 -16.17 -1.68
CA SER A 59 20.39 -16.73 -0.51
C SER A 59 19.15 -15.94 -0.11
N ALA A 60 19.03 -14.68 -0.54
CA ALA A 60 17.93 -13.80 -0.17
C ALA A 60 16.61 -14.20 -0.84
N ARG A 61 15.52 -14.09 -0.07
CA ARG A 61 14.18 -13.98 -0.65
C ARG A 61 14.00 -12.56 -1.22
N VAL A 62 13.37 -12.46 -2.37
CA VAL A 62 13.12 -11.18 -3.02
C VAL A 62 11.63 -10.96 -3.15
N VAL A 63 11.14 -9.83 -2.65
CA VAL A 63 9.77 -9.37 -2.88
C VAL A 63 9.79 -7.93 -3.37
N GLY A 64 8.73 -7.50 -4.02
CA GLY A 64 8.68 -6.11 -4.45
C GLY A 64 7.41 -5.73 -5.18
N SER A 65 7.35 -4.46 -5.57
CA SER A 65 6.21 -3.91 -6.28
C SER A 65 6.59 -2.75 -7.20
N SER A 66 5.75 -2.54 -8.20
CA SER A 66 5.75 -1.28 -8.93
C SER A 66 5.15 -0.16 -8.08
N CYS A 67 5.64 1.07 -8.25
CA CYS A 67 5.20 2.26 -7.52
C CYS A 67 5.23 3.52 -8.40
N CYS A 68 4.64 4.61 -7.90
CA CYS A 68 4.68 5.92 -8.57
C CYS A 68 5.88 6.78 -8.15
N GLY A 69 6.60 6.37 -7.14
CA GLY A 69 7.74 7.07 -6.56
C GLY A 69 8.24 6.35 -5.32
N VAL A 70 9.31 6.83 -4.76
CA VAL A 70 9.96 6.25 -3.60
C VAL A 70 10.26 7.30 -2.54
N VAL A 71 10.25 6.88 -1.28
CA VAL A 71 10.72 7.65 -0.13
C VAL A 71 11.87 6.86 0.48
N GLY A 72 13.06 7.42 0.42
CA GLY A 72 14.30 6.82 0.93
C GLY A 72 15.04 7.77 1.87
N SER A 73 16.17 7.32 2.39
CA SER A 73 17.04 8.14 3.24
C SER A 73 17.58 9.39 2.52
N GLU A 74 17.66 9.34 1.19
CA GLU A 74 18.07 10.46 0.34
C GLU A 74 16.94 11.45 0.02
N GLY A 75 15.73 11.18 0.48
CA GLY A 75 14.54 12.01 0.28
C GLY A 75 13.49 11.35 -0.60
N VAL A 76 12.60 12.18 -1.15
CA VAL A 76 11.45 11.78 -1.96
C VAL A 76 11.77 11.90 -3.46
N SER A 77 11.33 10.95 -4.25
CA SER A 77 11.37 11.02 -5.71
C SER A 77 10.11 10.41 -6.33
N GLU A 78 9.60 11.08 -7.37
CA GLU A 78 8.48 10.61 -8.20
C GLU A 78 8.91 10.57 -9.68
N SER A 79 10.10 10.01 -9.93
CA SER A 79 10.64 9.80 -11.27
C SER A 79 10.16 8.47 -11.84
N MET A 80 10.12 8.35 -13.15
CA MET A 80 9.85 7.08 -13.83
C MET A 80 10.98 6.05 -13.69
N ASN A 81 12.14 6.47 -13.13
CA ASN A 81 13.33 5.63 -12.97
C ASN A 81 13.74 5.47 -11.50
N ASP A 82 12.79 5.59 -10.59
CA ASP A 82 13.08 5.39 -9.17
C ASP A 82 13.14 3.91 -8.81
N VAL A 83 14.14 3.54 -8.03
CA VAL A 83 14.25 2.26 -7.33
C VAL A 83 14.62 2.54 -5.88
N ALA A 84 13.90 1.93 -4.96
CA ALA A 84 14.30 1.83 -3.57
C ALA A 84 14.36 0.37 -3.15
N VAL A 85 15.34 0.06 -2.32
CA VAL A 85 15.57 -1.28 -1.76
C VAL A 85 15.62 -1.18 -0.25
N MET A 86 14.95 -2.12 0.42
CA MET A 86 15.18 -2.43 1.83
C MET A 86 15.72 -3.86 1.90
N ALA A 87 16.90 -4.01 2.49
CA ALA A 87 17.54 -5.29 2.75
C ALA A 87 17.45 -5.65 4.24
N VAL A 88 17.21 -6.91 4.55
CA VAL A 88 17.07 -7.40 5.92
C VAL A 88 18.08 -8.50 6.17
N ARG A 89 18.82 -8.40 7.29
CA ARG A 89 19.77 -9.41 7.79
C ARG A 89 19.39 -9.87 9.18
N GLY A 90 19.65 -11.13 9.48
CA GLY A 90 19.41 -11.70 10.79
C GLY A 90 17.93 -11.83 11.15
N ALA A 91 17.08 -11.96 10.11
CA ALA A 91 15.64 -12.09 10.29
C ALA A 91 15.21 -13.42 10.92
N GLY A 92 16.12 -14.37 11.03
CA GLY A 92 15.80 -15.71 11.55
C GLY A 92 14.78 -16.42 10.67
N ASP A 93 13.70 -16.89 11.30
CA ASP A 93 12.59 -17.56 10.62
C ASP A 93 11.65 -16.55 9.95
N LEU A 94 11.99 -16.08 8.76
CA LEU A 94 11.04 -15.38 7.91
C LEU A 94 10.39 -16.34 6.90
N ALA A 95 9.14 -16.08 6.57
CA ALA A 95 8.44 -16.79 5.51
C ALA A 95 7.96 -15.82 4.44
N VAL A 96 8.04 -16.24 3.19
CA VAL A 96 7.50 -15.49 2.05
C VAL A 96 6.48 -16.38 1.34
N ALA A 97 5.31 -15.83 1.08
CA ALA A 97 4.26 -16.48 0.30
C ALA A 97 3.73 -15.52 -0.75
N HIS A 98 3.09 -16.07 -1.80
CA HIS A 98 2.43 -15.28 -2.82
C HIS A 98 1.23 -16.00 -3.40
N VAL A 99 0.30 -15.22 -3.92
CA VAL A 99 -0.83 -15.70 -4.72
C VAL A 99 -0.95 -14.85 -5.98
N ASP A 100 -1.43 -15.48 -7.04
CA ASP A 100 -1.73 -14.82 -8.31
C ASP A 100 -3.24 -14.79 -8.57
N GLY A 101 -3.67 -13.88 -9.44
CA GLY A 101 -5.08 -13.75 -9.84
C GLY A 101 -5.99 -13.18 -8.74
N ILE A 102 -5.47 -12.33 -7.85
CA ILE A 102 -6.29 -11.61 -6.87
C ILE A 102 -7.12 -10.54 -7.58
N ARG A 103 -8.40 -10.45 -7.22
CA ARG A 103 -9.40 -9.51 -7.76
C ARG A 103 -10.36 -9.09 -6.65
N GLY A 104 -11.17 -8.05 -6.90
CA GLY A 104 -12.15 -7.56 -5.94
C GLY A 104 -13.14 -8.62 -5.44
N ASP A 105 -13.55 -9.52 -6.30
CA ASP A 105 -14.52 -10.58 -5.98
C ASP A 105 -13.93 -11.80 -5.26
N ASN A 106 -12.60 -11.95 -5.22
CA ASN A 106 -11.92 -13.07 -4.58
C ASN A 106 -10.85 -12.66 -3.55
N SER A 107 -10.79 -11.38 -3.19
CA SER A 107 -9.77 -10.81 -2.32
C SER A 107 -9.66 -11.53 -0.98
N PHE A 108 -10.79 -11.87 -0.34
CA PHE A 108 -10.81 -12.62 0.91
C PHE A 108 -10.20 -14.01 0.75
N ASP A 109 -10.68 -14.79 -0.22
CA ASP A 109 -10.26 -16.19 -0.41
C ASP A 109 -8.79 -16.30 -0.77
N LYS A 110 -8.31 -15.41 -1.66
CA LYS A 110 -6.91 -15.33 -2.07
C LYS A 110 -5.98 -14.91 -0.93
N SER A 111 -6.41 -13.98 -0.09
CA SER A 111 -5.63 -13.57 1.07
C SER A 111 -5.64 -14.61 2.18
N ALA A 112 -6.74 -15.33 2.37
CA ALA A 112 -6.76 -16.50 3.26
C ALA A 112 -5.86 -17.64 2.73
N GLU A 113 -5.81 -17.86 1.40
CA GLU A 113 -4.86 -18.79 0.77
C GLU A 113 -3.42 -18.35 1.04
N LEU A 114 -3.12 -17.05 0.87
CA LEU A 114 -1.80 -16.47 1.14
C LEU A 114 -1.37 -16.69 2.61
N GLY A 115 -2.28 -16.44 3.56
CA GLY A 115 -2.03 -16.71 4.98
C GLY A 115 -1.71 -18.17 5.27
N ARG A 116 -2.46 -19.13 4.65
CA ARG A 116 -2.17 -20.57 4.79
C ARG A 116 -0.81 -20.95 4.19
N GLN A 117 -0.45 -20.41 3.05
CA GLN A 117 0.87 -20.63 2.43
C GLN A 117 1.99 -20.10 3.34
N LEU A 118 1.80 -18.92 3.94
CA LEU A 118 2.77 -18.33 4.86
C LEU A 118 3.03 -19.24 6.07
N LEU A 119 1.98 -19.77 6.70
CA LEU A 119 2.11 -20.71 7.81
C LEU A 119 2.76 -22.02 7.37
N ALA A 120 2.38 -22.56 6.20
CA ALA A 120 2.94 -23.80 5.68
C ALA A 120 4.43 -23.69 5.35
N ALA A 121 4.89 -22.52 4.89
CA ALA A 121 6.30 -22.28 4.57
C ALA A 121 7.21 -22.34 5.82
N ARG A 122 6.66 -22.14 7.02
CA ARG A 122 7.41 -22.12 8.28
C ARG A 122 7.51 -23.48 8.97
N GLY A 123 6.60 -24.36 8.66
CA GLY A 123 6.52 -25.67 9.33
C GLY A 123 5.82 -25.63 10.70
N PRO A 124 5.51 -26.82 11.26
CA PRO A 124 4.64 -26.95 12.43
C PRO A 124 5.27 -26.53 13.76
N ASP A 125 6.60 -26.54 13.86
CA ASP A 125 7.34 -26.26 15.10
C ASP A 125 7.96 -24.84 15.12
N ALA A 126 7.64 -24.01 14.12
CA ALA A 126 8.15 -22.64 14.04
C ALA A 126 7.46 -21.72 15.06
N ASP A 127 8.19 -20.69 15.51
CA ASP A 127 7.62 -19.67 16.37
C ASP A 127 6.42 -18.98 15.69
N PRO A 128 5.41 -18.50 16.42
CA PRO A 128 4.27 -17.79 15.83
C PRO A 128 4.71 -16.57 15.02
N VAL A 129 4.02 -16.33 13.89
CA VAL A 129 4.16 -15.06 13.17
C VAL A 129 3.65 -13.93 14.05
N THR A 130 4.47 -12.91 14.27
CA THR A 130 4.11 -11.74 15.08
C THR A 130 3.72 -10.52 14.26
N MET A 131 4.26 -10.44 13.04
CA MET A 131 3.93 -9.36 12.10
C MET A 131 4.03 -9.85 10.65
N VAL A 132 3.22 -9.24 9.79
CA VAL A 132 3.18 -9.53 8.35
C VAL A 132 3.31 -8.24 7.56
N MET A 133 4.31 -8.17 6.69
CA MET A 133 4.35 -7.19 5.62
C MET A 133 3.54 -7.76 4.44
N PHE A 134 2.50 -7.05 4.05
CA PHE A 134 1.58 -7.45 2.98
C PHE A 134 1.55 -6.42 1.87
N LEU A 135 1.59 -6.89 0.63
CA LEU A 135 1.44 -6.02 -0.53
C LEU A 135 0.68 -6.76 -1.64
N ALA A 136 -0.31 -6.09 -2.19
CA ALA A 136 -1.14 -6.63 -3.25
C ALA A 136 -1.19 -5.70 -4.48
N SER A 137 -1.79 -6.17 -5.56
CA SER A 137 -2.17 -5.32 -6.69
C SER A 137 -3.02 -4.15 -6.21
N GLY A 138 -2.74 -2.93 -6.64
CA GLY A 138 -3.58 -1.76 -6.35
C GLY A 138 -4.70 -1.54 -7.38
N ILE A 139 -4.94 -2.54 -8.23
CA ILE A 139 -5.92 -2.46 -9.31
C ILE A 139 -6.90 -3.63 -9.15
N ASP A 140 -8.19 -3.27 -9.03
CA ASP A 140 -9.30 -4.23 -8.91
C ASP A 140 -9.12 -5.21 -7.75
N ILE A 141 -9.00 -4.69 -6.52
CA ILE A 141 -9.02 -5.49 -5.28
C ILE A 141 -9.97 -4.86 -4.24
N ALA A 142 -10.31 -5.62 -3.22
CA ALA A 142 -11.00 -5.17 -2.02
C ALA A 142 -10.03 -5.30 -0.82
N ASP A 143 -9.39 -4.20 -0.44
CA ASP A 143 -8.31 -4.17 0.57
C ASP A 143 -8.78 -4.66 1.94
N ASP A 144 -9.98 -4.28 2.37
CA ASP A 144 -10.61 -4.73 3.60
C ASP A 144 -10.81 -6.25 3.62
N GLN A 145 -11.22 -6.83 2.48
CA GLN A 145 -11.36 -8.27 2.31
C GLN A 145 -10.00 -8.98 2.31
N CYS A 146 -8.96 -8.31 1.80
CA CYS A 146 -7.60 -8.85 1.89
C CYS A 146 -7.15 -8.98 3.34
N ILE A 147 -7.32 -7.94 4.14
CA ILE A 147 -6.95 -7.97 5.57
C ILE A 147 -7.78 -9.01 6.31
N ALA A 148 -9.11 -9.00 6.15
CA ALA A 148 -10.00 -9.99 6.77
C ALA A 148 -9.61 -11.45 6.39
N GLY A 149 -9.21 -11.69 5.14
CA GLY A 149 -8.74 -12.99 4.67
C GLY A 149 -7.46 -13.44 5.39
N LEU A 150 -6.47 -12.56 5.53
CA LEU A 150 -5.25 -12.84 6.28
C LEU A 150 -5.54 -13.09 7.76
N GLU A 151 -6.31 -12.22 8.42
CA GLU A 151 -6.69 -12.36 9.83
C GLU A 151 -7.48 -13.63 10.13
N SER A 152 -8.30 -14.10 9.19
CA SER A 152 -9.06 -15.35 9.34
C SER A 152 -8.16 -16.58 9.52
N VAL A 153 -6.91 -16.50 9.08
CA VAL A 153 -5.92 -17.58 9.13
C VAL A 153 -4.84 -17.33 10.20
N LEU A 154 -4.34 -16.10 10.26
CA LEU A 154 -3.23 -15.72 11.14
C LEU A 154 -3.68 -15.33 12.55
N GLY A 155 -4.94 -14.94 12.69
CA GLY A 155 -5.52 -14.40 13.91
C GLY A 155 -5.41 -12.85 13.96
N PRO A 156 -6.28 -12.21 14.76
CA PRO A 156 -6.37 -10.75 14.83
C PRO A 156 -5.22 -10.08 15.60
N GLU A 157 -4.41 -10.87 16.30
CA GLU A 157 -3.28 -10.36 17.09
C GLU A 157 -2.01 -10.12 16.26
N VAL A 158 -1.99 -10.62 15.00
CA VAL A 158 -0.86 -10.43 14.09
C VAL A 158 -0.95 -9.04 13.46
N THR A 159 0.07 -8.23 13.69
CA THR A 159 0.12 -6.90 13.06
C THR A 159 0.36 -7.04 11.55
N ILE A 160 -0.58 -6.54 10.75
CA ILE A 160 -0.47 -6.51 9.29
C ILE A 160 -0.18 -5.05 8.87
N PHE A 161 0.88 -4.86 8.11
CA PHE A 161 1.23 -3.56 7.55
C PHE A 161 1.70 -3.71 6.09
N GLY A 162 1.58 -2.66 5.31
CA GLY A 162 1.98 -2.72 3.90
C GLY A 162 1.30 -1.68 3.05
N ALA A 163 1.12 -2.01 1.79
CA ALA A 163 0.56 -1.13 0.78
C ALA A 163 -0.01 -1.91 -0.40
N THR A 164 -0.49 -1.20 -1.40
CA THR A 164 -0.78 -1.74 -2.72
C THR A 164 0.23 -1.23 -3.74
N SER A 165 0.52 -2.05 -4.74
CA SER A 165 1.34 -1.65 -5.88
C SER A 165 0.56 -0.67 -6.78
N SER A 166 1.27 0.21 -7.45
CA SER A 166 0.66 1.18 -8.36
C SER A 166 1.42 1.26 -9.68
N ASP A 167 0.76 1.84 -10.68
CA ASP A 167 1.42 2.28 -11.90
C ASP A 167 1.67 3.81 -11.84
N ASN A 168 2.09 4.39 -12.95
CA ASN A 168 2.28 5.82 -13.06
C ASN A 168 0.96 6.60 -13.25
N MET A 169 -0.06 6.29 -12.47
CA MET A 169 -1.37 6.97 -12.38
C MET A 169 -2.32 6.70 -13.56
N LYS A 170 -2.11 5.62 -14.31
CA LYS A 170 -3.01 5.23 -15.40
C LYS A 170 -4.10 4.27 -14.96
N GLY A 171 -3.90 3.56 -13.82
CA GLY A 171 -4.84 2.56 -13.32
C GLY A 171 -5.01 1.37 -14.28
N ILE A 172 -3.95 1.00 -15.00
CA ILE A 172 -4.00 -0.04 -16.05
C ILE A 172 -3.38 -1.34 -15.57
N VAL A 173 -2.15 -1.27 -15.01
CA VAL A 173 -1.38 -2.43 -14.59
C VAL A 173 -0.45 -2.06 -13.45
N SER A 174 -0.32 -2.95 -12.48
CA SER A 174 0.71 -2.85 -11.46
C SER A 174 1.40 -4.20 -11.30
N TYR A 175 2.67 -4.18 -10.90
CA TYR A 175 3.48 -5.39 -10.84
C TYR A 175 3.84 -5.73 -9.40
N GLN A 176 3.79 -7.02 -9.08
CA GLN A 176 4.28 -7.61 -7.85
C GLN A 176 5.43 -8.56 -8.23
N MET A 177 6.50 -8.49 -7.46
CA MET A 177 7.71 -9.29 -7.68
C MET A 177 7.88 -10.27 -6.52
N VAL A 178 8.13 -11.53 -6.83
CA VAL A 178 8.44 -12.55 -5.81
C VAL A 178 9.51 -13.49 -6.37
N ASP A 179 10.63 -13.54 -5.70
CA ASP A 179 11.81 -14.35 -6.04
C ASP A 179 12.29 -14.17 -7.48
N ASP A 180 11.83 -15.01 -8.40
CA ASP A 180 12.24 -15.04 -9.81
C ASP A 180 11.14 -14.64 -10.79
N ALA A 181 9.97 -14.23 -10.30
CA ALA A 181 8.82 -13.93 -11.14
C ALA A 181 8.19 -12.57 -10.87
N VAL A 182 7.59 -12.00 -11.93
CA VAL A 182 6.80 -10.77 -11.89
C VAL A 182 5.35 -11.10 -12.22
N TYR A 183 4.43 -10.61 -11.41
CA TYR A 183 2.98 -10.84 -11.50
C TYR A 183 2.25 -9.52 -11.74
N GLU A 184 1.09 -9.55 -12.42
CA GLU A 184 0.27 -8.36 -12.68
C GLU A 184 -0.90 -8.22 -11.69
N HIS A 185 -1.45 -9.31 -11.21
CA HIS A 185 -2.57 -9.33 -10.27
C HIS A 185 -2.26 -10.26 -9.11
N GLY A 186 -1.09 -10.06 -8.54
CA GLY A 186 -0.60 -10.85 -7.44
C GLY A 186 -0.76 -10.15 -6.09
N ALA A 187 -0.50 -10.91 -5.04
CA ALA A 187 -0.22 -10.42 -3.72
C ALA A 187 0.90 -11.25 -3.10
N TRP A 188 1.70 -10.63 -2.26
CA TRP A 188 2.70 -11.33 -1.47
C TRP A 188 2.65 -10.91 -0.01
N ALA A 189 3.13 -11.81 0.84
CA ALA A 189 3.28 -11.56 2.26
C ALA A 189 4.63 -12.07 2.76
N VAL A 190 5.23 -11.30 3.66
CA VAL A 190 6.42 -11.69 4.42
C VAL A 190 6.04 -11.75 5.90
N GLY A 191 6.12 -12.92 6.48
CA GLY A 191 5.87 -13.14 7.92
C GLY A 191 7.17 -13.16 8.71
N PHE A 192 7.19 -12.39 9.78
CA PHE A 192 8.29 -12.33 10.74
C PHE A 192 7.86 -12.95 12.06
N ALA A 193 8.79 -13.61 12.74
CA ALA A 193 8.56 -14.26 14.03
C ALA A 193 9.54 -13.81 15.10
N ASP A 194 10.10 -12.62 14.97
CA ASP A 194 11.02 -12.07 15.96
C ASP A 194 10.22 -11.36 17.08
N PRO A 195 10.11 -11.96 18.29
CA PRO A 195 9.35 -11.38 19.38
C PRO A 195 10.01 -10.11 19.97
N SER A 196 11.24 -9.79 19.57
CA SER A 196 11.90 -8.54 19.97
C SER A 196 11.45 -7.33 19.16
N LEU A 197 10.77 -7.55 18.03
CA LEU A 197 10.24 -6.50 17.19
C LEU A 197 8.82 -6.10 17.65
N THR A 198 8.59 -4.81 17.70
CA THR A 198 7.25 -4.21 17.87
C THR A 198 6.97 -3.32 16.68
N VAL A 199 5.84 -3.51 16.04
CA VAL A 199 5.37 -2.63 14.97
C VAL A 199 4.40 -1.61 15.57
N LEU A 200 4.65 -0.34 15.28
CA LEU A 200 3.72 0.76 15.55
C LEU A 200 3.20 1.26 14.20
N THR A 201 1.90 1.37 14.08
CA THR A 201 1.24 1.81 12.84
C THR A 201 0.46 3.08 13.08
N GLN A 202 0.53 4.02 12.15
CA GLN A 202 -0.30 5.22 12.13
C GLN A 202 -0.66 5.56 10.68
N ALA A 203 -1.80 6.22 10.49
CA ALA A 203 -2.26 6.67 9.19
C ALA A 203 -2.92 8.05 9.29
N THR A 204 -2.77 8.85 8.24
CA THR A 204 -3.44 10.15 8.14
C THR A 204 -3.70 10.51 6.68
N HIS A 205 -4.67 11.38 6.41
CA HIS A 205 -5.00 11.79 5.03
C HIS A 205 -5.18 13.30 4.82
N GLY A 206 -5.56 14.08 5.85
CA GLY A 206 -5.72 15.53 5.77
C GLY A 206 -6.93 16.02 4.96
N PHE A 207 -7.88 15.16 4.62
CA PHE A 207 -9.12 15.53 3.95
C PHE A 207 -10.21 15.84 4.98
N VAL A 208 -11.13 16.76 4.65
CA VAL A 208 -12.21 17.22 5.53
C VAL A 208 -13.55 16.86 4.90
N ALA A 209 -14.39 16.15 5.67
CA ALA A 209 -15.76 15.82 5.26
C ALA A 209 -16.62 17.09 5.19
N VAL A 210 -17.44 17.22 4.13
CA VAL A 210 -18.30 18.40 3.91
C VAL A 210 -19.72 17.97 3.53
N GLY A 211 -20.69 18.74 4.04
CA GLY A 211 -22.10 18.54 3.73
C GLY A 211 -22.69 17.26 4.34
N GLU A 212 -23.86 16.88 3.81
CA GLU A 212 -24.57 15.66 4.22
C GLU A 212 -24.04 14.44 3.44
N PRO A 213 -24.07 13.22 4.02
CA PRO A 213 -23.63 12.03 3.33
C PRO A 213 -24.52 11.65 2.16
N LEU A 214 -23.97 10.90 1.22
CA LEU A 214 -24.68 10.11 0.23
C LEU A 214 -24.87 8.70 0.79
N THR A 215 -26.03 8.10 0.59
CA THR A 215 -26.31 6.73 1.03
C THR A 215 -26.20 5.77 -0.16
N VAL A 216 -25.41 4.72 -0.03
CA VAL A 216 -25.36 3.63 -1.03
C VAL A 216 -26.71 2.93 -1.09
N THR A 217 -27.41 3.03 -2.21
CA THR A 217 -28.73 2.39 -2.42
C THR A 217 -28.67 1.18 -3.33
N SER A 218 -27.60 1.04 -4.12
CA SER A 218 -27.36 -0.14 -4.96
C SER A 218 -25.84 -0.38 -5.10
N SER A 219 -25.40 -1.59 -4.77
CA SER A 219 -24.01 -2.01 -4.90
C SER A 219 -23.86 -3.52 -5.06
N HIS A 220 -22.67 -3.96 -5.49
CA HIS A 220 -22.25 -5.34 -5.51
C HIS A 220 -20.73 -5.41 -5.24
N GLY A 221 -20.36 -5.98 -4.08
CA GLY A 221 -18.98 -5.99 -3.62
C GLY A 221 -18.42 -4.57 -3.56
N ASN A 222 -17.30 -4.34 -4.20
CA ASN A 222 -16.61 -3.06 -4.27
C ASN A 222 -17.15 -2.09 -5.35
N VAL A 223 -18.31 -2.39 -5.97
CA VAL A 223 -18.90 -1.57 -7.04
C VAL A 223 -20.19 -0.93 -6.58
N ILE A 224 -20.23 0.39 -6.51
CA ILE A 224 -21.44 1.17 -6.21
C ILE A 224 -22.12 1.57 -7.52
N LYS A 225 -23.41 1.25 -7.62
CA LYS A 225 -24.24 1.58 -8.78
C LYS A 225 -25.07 2.84 -8.55
N GLU A 226 -25.58 3.04 -7.32
CA GLU A 226 -26.44 4.16 -7.00
C GLU A 226 -26.17 4.71 -5.60
N PHE A 227 -26.25 6.03 -5.49
CA PHE A 227 -26.40 6.78 -4.24
C PHE A 227 -27.76 7.47 -4.22
N ASP A 228 -28.51 7.33 -3.13
CA ASP A 228 -29.83 7.94 -2.91
C ASP A 228 -30.82 7.73 -4.09
N GLY A 229 -30.70 6.59 -4.80
CA GLY A 229 -31.50 6.25 -5.97
C GLY A 229 -31.08 6.92 -7.28
N VAL A 230 -29.91 7.58 -7.32
CA VAL A 230 -29.33 8.22 -8.51
C VAL A 230 -28.07 7.45 -8.95
N PRO A 231 -27.78 7.32 -10.27
CA PRO A 231 -26.55 6.70 -10.71
C PRO A 231 -25.31 7.28 -10.01
N ALA A 232 -24.44 6.37 -9.52
CA ALA A 232 -23.38 6.75 -8.56
C ALA A 232 -22.47 7.87 -9.05
N TRP A 233 -22.01 7.76 -10.32
CA TRP A 233 -21.16 8.79 -10.92
C TRP A 233 -21.84 10.14 -11.04
N GLN A 234 -23.12 10.16 -11.39
CA GLN A 234 -23.92 11.39 -11.48
C GLN A 234 -24.00 12.06 -10.10
N ALA A 235 -24.40 11.33 -9.06
CA ALA A 235 -24.53 11.85 -7.70
C ALA A 235 -23.18 12.41 -7.19
N TYR A 236 -22.08 11.72 -7.49
CA TYR A 236 -20.72 12.13 -7.10
C TYR A 236 -20.26 13.39 -7.82
N THR A 237 -20.39 13.46 -9.15
CA THR A 237 -19.96 14.62 -9.94
C THR A 237 -20.80 15.86 -9.66
N GLU A 238 -22.10 15.71 -9.42
CA GLU A 238 -22.98 16.81 -8.99
C GLU A 238 -22.52 17.39 -7.64
N ARG A 239 -22.14 16.53 -6.68
CA ARG A 239 -21.65 16.98 -5.36
C ARG A 239 -20.28 17.66 -5.46
N LEU A 240 -19.39 17.18 -6.31
CA LEU A 240 -18.09 17.80 -6.58
C LEU A 240 -18.17 19.08 -7.41
N ALA A 241 -19.33 19.36 -8.03
CA ALA A 241 -19.54 20.43 -8.99
C ALA A 241 -18.59 20.35 -10.20
N VAL A 242 -18.35 19.13 -10.70
CA VAL A 242 -17.54 18.86 -11.90
C VAL A 242 -18.41 18.38 -13.06
N ALA A 243 -17.86 18.38 -14.26
CA ALA A 243 -18.58 17.93 -15.45
C ALA A 243 -18.90 16.43 -15.39
N ALA A 244 -20.06 16.01 -15.88
CA ALA A 244 -20.50 14.63 -15.86
C ALA A 244 -19.62 13.68 -16.70
N ASP A 245 -18.90 14.21 -17.68
CA ASP A 245 -17.95 13.49 -18.54
C ASP A 245 -16.52 13.46 -17.98
N SER A 246 -16.30 13.99 -16.75
CA SER A 246 -15.04 13.86 -16.03
C SER A 246 -14.66 12.38 -15.83
N THR A 247 -13.38 12.15 -15.68
CA THR A 247 -12.82 10.81 -15.34
C THR A 247 -12.49 10.74 -13.84
N PRO A 248 -12.29 9.54 -13.26
CA PRO A 248 -11.77 9.43 -11.91
C PRO A 248 -10.49 10.24 -11.67
N GLY A 249 -9.57 10.25 -12.65
CA GLY A 249 -8.33 11.04 -12.58
C GLY A 249 -8.56 12.55 -12.45
N ASP A 250 -9.66 13.08 -13.00
CA ASP A 250 -9.99 14.51 -12.90
C ASP A 250 -10.60 14.85 -11.53
N THR A 251 -11.21 13.88 -10.85
CA THR A 251 -11.89 14.11 -9.56
C THR A 251 -10.97 13.98 -8.35
N ILE A 252 -9.98 13.07 -8.39
CA ILE A 252 -9.06 12.81 -7.29
C ILE A 252 -8.37 14.07 -6.74
N PRO A 253 -7.88 15.02 -7.58
CA PRO A 253 -7.25 16.24 -7.07
C PRO A 253 -8.21 17.19 -6.34
N ILE A 254 -9.53 17.03 -6.54
CA ILE A 254 -10.55 17.92 -5.98
C ILE A 254 -11.05 17.40 -4.65
N GLY A 255 -11.40 16.13 -4.61
CA GLY A 255 -11.95 15.48 -3.42
C GLY A 255 -12.16 14.00 -3.62
N ALA A 256 -12.58 13.33 -2.56
CA ALA A 256 -12.92 11.91 -2.55
C ALA A 256 -14.19 11.70 -1.71
N LEU A 257 -14.76 10.51 -1.74
CA LEU A 257 -15.74 10.12 -0.75
C LEU A 257 -15.03 9.58 0.49
N ALA A 258 -15.68 9.60 1.62
CA ALA A 258 -15.18 9.04 2.87
C ALA A 258 -16.29 8.41 3.68
N GLU A 259 -15.98 7.36 4.37
CA GLU A 259 -16.84 6.68 5.32
C GLU A 259 -16.43 7.06 6.74
N ARG A 260 -17.41 7.22 7.64
CA ARG A 260 -17.11 7.53 9.03
C ARG A 260 -16.54 6.31 9.74
N LEU A 261 -15.44 6.50 10.44
CA LEU A 261 -14.85 5.47 11.30
C LEU A 261 -15.70 5.28 12.58
N PRO A 262 -15.71 4.07 13.16
CA PRO A 262 -16.11 3.85 14.54
C PRO A 262 -15.33 4.76 15.50
N ASP A 263 -15.95 5.16 16.60
CA ASP A 263 -15.39 6.17 17.51
C ASP A 263 -14.04 5.75 18.14
N ASP A 264 -13.83 4.45 18.36
CA ASP A 264 -12.57 3.88 18.86
C ASP A 264 -11.45 3.99 17.82
N LEU A 265 -11.70 3.64 16.56
CA LEU A 265 -10.75 3.79 15.47
C LEU A 265 -10.48 5.27 15.15
N ALA A 266 -11.52 6.11 15.18
CA ALA A 266 -11.36 7.56 15.00
C ALA A 266 -10.43 8.16 16.04
N ALA A 267 -10.55 7.74 17.31
CA ALA A 267 -9.66 8.17 18.39
C ALA A 267 -8.23 7.66 18.23
N GLU A 268 -8.08 6.41 17.77
CA GLU A 268 -6.76 5.80 17.52
C GLU A 268 -6.01 6.51 16.41
N TYR A 269 -6.64 6.76 15.27
CA TYR A 269 -5.99 7.36 14.11
C TYR A 269 -6.05 8.89 14.08
N GLY A 270 -6.85 9.51 14.96
CA GLY A 270 -7.03 10.97 14.98
C GLY A 270 -7.76 11.52 13.76
N ASN A 271 -8.54 10.69 13.08
CA ASN A 271 -9.38 11.03 11.93
C ASN A 271 -10.76 10.42 12.12
N ASP A 272 -11.82 11.20 11.84
CA ASP A 272 -13.20 10.72 11.95
C ASP A 272 -13.65 9.90 10.73
N HIS A 273 -12.89 9.94 9.64
CA HIS A 273 -13.27 9.33 8.37
C HIS A 273 -12.11 8.58 7.74
N ILE A 274 -12.44 7.57 6.94
CA ILE A 274 -11.52 6.87 6.05
C ILE A 274 -11.88 7.17 4.60
N LEU A 275 -10.88 7.50 3.77
CA LEU A 275 -11.10 7.85 2.37
C LEU A 275 -11.49 6.63 1.53
N ARG A 276 -12.40 6.88 0.58
CA ARG A 276 -12.84 5.94 -0.45
C ARG A 276 -12.61 6.57 -1.81
N VAL A 277 -11.50 6.24 -2.43
CA VAL A 277 -11.11 6.80 -3.72
C VAL A 277 -11.70 5.94 -4.84
N VAL A 278 -12.32 6.59 -5.82
CA VAL A 278 -12.82 5.94 -7.03
C VAL A 278 -11.65 5.50 -7.88
N THR A 279 -11.53 4.21 -8.12
CA THR A 279 -10.43 3.64 -8.93
C THR A 279 -10.79 3.52 -10.40
N LYS A 280 -12.08 3.28 -10.69
CA LYS A 280 -12.60 3.11 -12.05
C LYS A 280 -14.07 3.53 -12.11
N ARG A 281 -14.52 3.96 -13.30
CA ARG A 281 -15.91 4.20 -13.65
C ARG A 281 -16.29 3.33 -14.84
N ASP A 282 -17.45 2.69 -14.81
CA ASP A 282 -18.05 1.98 -15.95
C ASP A 282 -18.95 2.90 -16.78
N ASP A 283 -19.32 2.47 -17.99
CA ASP A 283 -20.14 3.24 -18.92
C ASP A 283 -21.56 3.53 -18.38
N ASP A 284 -22.09 2.68 -17.51
CA ASP A 284 -23.37 2.84 -16.86
C ASP A 284 -23.34 3.81 -15.66
N GLY A 285 -22.17 4.35 -15.33
CA GLY A 285 -21.96 5.26 -14.20
C GLY A 285 -21.68 4.53 -12.88
N SER A 286 -21.49 3.23 -12.88
CA SER A 286 -21.05 2.49 -11.70
C SER A 286 -19.61 2.88 -11.33
N MET A 287 -19.32 2.93 -10.02
CA MET A 287 -18.04 3.37 -9.47
C MET A 287 -17.38 2.23 -8.70
N HIS A 288 -16.11 1.95 -9.02
CA HIS A 288 -15.31 0.93 -8.35
C HIS A 288 -14.43 1.55 -7.26
N TYR A 289 -14.32 0.83 -6.17
CA TYR A 289 -13.51 1.19 -4.99
C TYR A 289 -12.53 0.06 -4.63
N ALA A 290 -11.57 0.34 -3.77
CA ALA A 290 -10.65 -0.66 -3.23
C ALA A 290 -11.18 -1.38 -1.98
N THR A 291 -12.47 -1.23 -1.66
CA THR A 291 -13.13 -1.84 -0.50
C THR A 291 -14.54 -2.23 -0.83
N ASP A 292 -15.11 -3.16 -0.09
CA ASP A 292 -16.54 -3.46 -0.15
C ASP A 292 -17.38 -2.24 0.24
N CYS A 293 -18.50 -2.07 -0.47
CA CYS A 293 -19.40 -0.94 -0.29
C CYS A 293 -20.85 -1.44 -0.15
N PRO A 294 -21.26 -1.97 1.00
CA PRO A 294 -22.58 -2.53 1.19
C PRO A 294 -23.68 -1.46 1.09
N VAL A 295 -24.88 -1.89 0.66
CA VAL A 295 -26.07 -1.03 0.67
C VAL A 295 -26.34 -0.54 2.09
N GLY A 296 -26.63 0.76 2.21
CA GLY A 296 -26.83 1.45 3.49
C GLY A 296 -25.59 2.18 4.00
N THR A 297 -24.41 1.95 3.43
CA THR A 297 -23.21 2.71 3.77
C THR A 297 -23.40 4.19 3.47
N GLN A 298 -23.04 5.04 4.42
CA GLN A 298 -23.05 6.50 4.28
C GLN A 298 -21.67 7.00 3.93
N MET A 299 -21.59 7.81 2.87
CA MET A 299 -20.34 8.37 2.37
C MET A 299 -20.41 9.89 2.26
N TRP A 300 -19.50 10.57 2.92
CA TRP A 300 -19.35 12.02 2.86
C TRP A 300 -18.45 12.43 1.71
N LEU A 301 -18.82 13.49 1.00
CA LEU A 301 -17.83 14.17 0.18
C LEU A 301 -16.75 14.76 1.08
N THR A 302 -15.49 14.59 0.69
CA THR A 302 -14.37 15.26 1.35
C THR A 302 -13.69 16.19 0.38
N VAL A 303 -13.20 17.30 0.91
CA VAL A 303 -12.33 18.21 0.20
C VAL A 303 -10.95 18.18 0.83
N ARG A 304 -9.96 18.38 -0.02
CA ARG A 304 -8.59 18.48 0.42
C ARG A 304 -8.33 19.79 1.14
N ASP A 305 -7.66 19.71 2.26
CA ASP A 305 -7.16 20.85 3.02
C ASP A 305 -5.65 20.70 3.19
N GLU A 306 -4.87 21.58 2.54
CA GLU A 306 -3.41 21.49 2.51
C GLU A 306 -2.80 21.72 3.88
N ASP A 307 -3.29 22.67 4.67
CA ASP A 307 -2.81 22.91 6.02
C ASP A 307 -3.09 21.71 6.95
N ARG A 308 -4.21 21.03 6.73
CA ARG A 308 -4.55 19.80 7.45
C ARG A 308 -3.65 18.63 7.04
N ILE A 309 -3.31 18.49 5.77
CA ILE A 309 -2.41 17.41 5.30
C ILE A 309 -1.09 17.46 6.07
N PHE A 310 -0.46 18.62 6.15
CA PHE A 310 0.81 18.77 6.87
C PHE A 310 0.64 18.77 8.40
N GLY A 311 -0.36 19.49 8.91
CA GLY A 311 -0.61 19.51 10.35
C GLY A 311 -1.03 18.16 10.95
N ASP A 312 -1.76 17.32 10.19
CA ASP A 312 -2.10 15.95 10.59
C ASP A 312 -0.86 15.05 10.54
N MET A 313 0.04 15.26 9.58
CA MET A 313 1.33 14.56 9.51
C MET A 313 2.18 14.88 10.75
N ASP A 314 2.33 16.15 11.10
CA ASP A 314 3.08 16.57 12.28
C ASP A 314 2.52 15.94 13.57
N ARG A 315 1.19 15.92 13.72
CA ARG A 315 0.54 15.27 14.87
C ARG A 315 0.76 13.75 14.89
N MET A 316 0.66 13.11 13.74
CA MET A 316 0.93 11.68 13.58
C MET A 316 2.37 11.34 13.98
N MET A 317 3.34 12.11 13.49
CA MET A 317 4.76 11.91 13.83
C MET A 317 5.06 12.16 15.29
N ALA A 318 4.45 13.19 15.90
CA ALA A 318 4.58 13.44 17.34
C ALA A 318 4.01 12.28 18.17
N LYS A 319 2.83 11.78 17.81
CA LYS A 319 2.22 10.61 18.47
C LYS A 319 3.11 9.37 18.36
N LEU A 320 3.63 9.06 17.16
CA LEU A 320 4.57 7.96 16.97
C LEU A 320 5.83 8.13 17.83
N ALA A 321 6.39 9.34 17.90
CA ALA A 321 7.57 9.61 18.72
C ALA A 321 7.29 9.36 20.22
N ASP A 322 6.13 9.79 20.72
CA ASP A 322 5.70 9.55 22.10
C ASP A 322 5.49 8.05 22.37
N GLU A 323 4.86 7.33 21.43
CA GLU A 323 4.66 5.88 21.54
C GLU A 323 5.98 5.10 21.47
N ILE A 324 6.94 5.53 20.66
CA ILE A 324 8.28 4.91 20.58
C ILE A 324 9.00 5.04 21.93
N GLY A 325 8.95 6.23 22.55
CA GLY A 325 9.66 6.48 23.81
C GLY A 325 11.16 6.21 23.67
N ASP A 326 11.71 5.44 24.60
CA ASP A 326 13.15 5.09 24.62
C ASP A 326 13.51 3.87 23.75
N ARG A 327 12.57 3.31 22.97
CA ARG A 327 12.84 2.15 22.10
C ARG A 327 13.67 2.55 20.90
N GLN A 328 14.55 1.65 20.45
CA GLN A 328 15.32 1.86 19.24
C GLN A 328 14.46 1.61 17.99
N VAL A 329 14.34 2.59 17.12
CA VAL A 329 13.76 2.42 15.79
C VAL A 329 14.78 1.69 14.90
N VAL A 330 14.39 0.55 14.35
CA VAL A 330 15.25 -0.27 13.48
C VAL A 330 14.88 -0.14 12.01
N ALA A 331 13.61 0.19 11.72
CA ALA A 331 13.13 0.46 10.36
C ALA A 331 11.90 1.35 10.38
N VAL A 332 11.67 2.05 9.28
CA VAL A 332 10.42 2.75 8.97
C VAL A 332 9.95 2.27 7.60
N PHE A 333 8.73 1.74 7.54
CA PHE A 333 8.05 1.49 6.28
C PHE A 333 7.03 2.61 6.05
N HIS A 334 7.24 3.38 4.99
CA HIS A 334 6.37 4.50 4.64
C HIS A 334 5.62 4.18 3.35
N ALA A 335 4.31 4.06 3.45
CA ALA A 335 3.41 3.99 2.30
C ALA A 335 2.68 5.33 2.15
N ASP A 336 2.92 6.03 1.05
CA ASP A 336 2.23 7.27 0.74
C ASP A 336 1.37 7.11 -0.51
N CYS A 337 0.13 7.59 -0.41
CA CYS A 337 -0.81 7.51 -1.53
C CYS A 337 -0.34 8.40 -2.68
N LEU A 338 -0.31 7.87 -3.89
CA LEU A 338 0.03 8.63 -5.09
C LEU A 338 -0.84 9.91 -5.26
N ALA A 339 -2.06 9.90 -4.71
CA ALA A 339 -2.95 11.04 -4.72
C ALA A 339 -2.51 12.18 -3.76
N ARG A 340 -1.48 11.97 -2.94
CA ARG A 340 -0.91 13.00 -2.05
C ARG A 340 0.38 13.63 -2.58
N GLY A 341 1.00 13.05 -3.59
CA GLY A 341 2.26 13.50 -4.19
C GLY A 341 2.08 14.55 -5.28
N ARG A 342 2.92 14.49 -6.29
CA ARG A 342 2.97 15.43 -7.43
C ARG A 342 1.63 15.59 -8.14
N PHE A 343 0.83 14.53 -8.21
CA PHE A 343 -0.49 14.57 -8.82
C PHE A 343 -1.40 15.59 -8.15
N LEU A 344 -1.29 15.69 -6.83
CA LEU A 344 -2.08 16.60 -6.04
C LEU A 344 -1.53 18.03 -6.09
N PHE A 345 -0.21 18.19 -5.95
CA PHE A 345 0.45 19.48 -5.82
C PHE A 345 1.05 20.00 -7.13
N ASN A 346 0.97 19.20 -8.21
CA ASN A 346 1.64 19.46 -9.48
C ASN A 346 3.16 19.71 -9.37
N ARG A 347 3.77 19.19 -8.31
CA ARG A 347 5.21 19.25 -8.03
C ARG A 347 5.58 18.17 -7.01
N VAL A 348 6.83 17.73 -7.03
CA VAL A 348 7.37 16.87 -5.98
C VAL A 348 7.51 17.69 -4.70
N MET A 349 6.98 17.20 -3.60
CA MET A 349 7.13 17.78 -2.27
C MET A 349 8.31 17.13 -1.59
N ASN A 350 9.28 17.92 -1.17
CA ASN A 350 10.54 17.48 -0.56
C ASN A 350 10.60 17.76 0.95
N GLU A 351 9.46 17.93 1.60
CA GLU A 351 9.42 18.28 3.03
C GLU A 351 9.09 17.09 3.92
#